data_ab8a4dbb099fed3541448a2811edde86
#
_entry.id   ab8a4dbb099fed3541448a2811edde86
#
_cell.length_a   1.000
_cell.length_b   1.000
_cell.length_c   1.000
_cell.angle_alpha   90.00
_cell.angle_beta   90.00
_cell.angle_gamma   90.00
#
_symmetry.space_group_name_H-M   'P 1'
#
loop_
_entity.id
_entity.type
_entity.pdbx_description
1 polymer ?
#
loop_
_entity_poly.entity_id
_entity_poly.type
_entity_poly.pdbx_seq_one_letter_code
_entity_poly.pdbx_strand_id
1 'polypeptide(L)'
;MYQHKDLGHISFSFIDTTFETNLVVFGAAALCALFVVLVLMKSWELLHKLFIYLGSRRKQHLTEKAHLSLSQGLIEYAEGRFEQAEKILLQQVEYSDNRLLVYLSAARAAQQLGAHDRRDEYLRKAHVEAPQADIAIGLTKAELQLAHDQNEQALATLTQLNELSENHTYVLTLLANTYKHLHDWDNLKEILPALKKHGKLSAESFLGIEIIVCNGQLTNLVKNRDSSQLIKYWDHIPHHLKTLPEVVEHYARQLIRVDAAGEAEKVLRLYLNKNWHESSIVLYSELDVMVDNKHMEMAESWLKEHQHNAWLLLALGKMCISHSLWGKARNYLEASIAINPMPENYLKLARLLEEHMDDLAAAQEYYRQGLHLLAGDYGEDVLNKDAHDFERETPQLKIVKT
;
A
#
# COMPACT_ATOMS: atom_id res chain seq x y z
N MET A 1 111.62 8.54 -5.45
CA MET A 1 111.58 7.08 -5.68
C MET A 1 110.22 6.61 -5.15
N TYR A 2 109.19 6.63 -6.02
CA TYR A 2 107.88 6.12 -5.65
C TYR A 2 107.74 4.70 -6.16
N GLN A 3 107.66 3.76 -5.25
CA GLN A 3 107.37 2.35 -5.55
C GLN A 3 105.92 2.23 -5.96
N HIS A 4 105.64 1.95 -7.22
CA HIS A 4 104.34 1.49 -7.65
C HIS A 4 104.05 0.09 -7.01
N LYS A 5 103.22 0.01 -6.05
CA LYS A 5 102.66 -1.26 -5.63
C LYS A 5 101.70 -1.71 -6.71
N ASP A 6 102.06 -2.84 -7.37
CA ASP A 6 101.16 -3.51 -8.29
C ASP A 6 99.94 -3.98 -7.54
N LEU A 7 98.85 -3.30 -7.69
CA LEU A 7 97.48 -3.67 -7.21
C LEU A 7 96.96 -4.71 -8.23
N GLY A 8 97.14 -5.99 -7.95
CA GLY A 8 96.66 -7.19 -8.61
C GLY A 8 95.85 -7.04 -9.91
N HIS A 9 96.22 -7.86 -10.91
CA HIS A 9 95.49 -7.98 -12.20
C HIS A 9 94.46 -9.12 -12.08
N ILE A 10 93.17 -8.90 -12.51
CA ILE A 10 92.15 -9.92 -12.67
C ILE A 10 92.02 -10.25 -14.13
N SER A 11 92.30 -11.53 -14.52
CA SER A 11 92.07 -12.02 -15.87
C SER A 11 90.77 -12.83 -15.93
N PHE A 12 89.88 -12.43 -16.85
CA PHE A 12 88.70 -13.19 -17.21
C PHE A 12 88.87 -13.81 -18.59
N SER A 13 88.74 -15.10 -18.68
CA SER A 13 88.73 -15.84 -19.94
C SER A 13 87.29 -16.19 -20.29
N PHE A 14 86.77 -15.65 -21.38
CA PHE A 14 85.47 -16.00 -21.95
C PHE A 14 85.65 -16.34 -23.42
N ILE A 15 85.49 -17.61 -23.80
CA ILE A 15 85.54 -18.17 -25.16
C ILE A 15 86.64 -17.50 -26.03
N ASP A 16 87.93 -17.95 -25.87
CA ASP A 16 89.13 -17.53 -26.65
C ASP A 16 89.61 -16.07 -26.56
N THR A 17 89.01 -15.25 -25.65
CA THR A 17 89.51 -13.90 -25.37
C THR A 17 89.77 -13.73 -23.88
N THR A 18 91.06 -13.36 -23.55
CA THR A 18 91.45 -13.01 -22.16
C THR A 18 91.49 -11.51 -22.05
N PHE A 19 90.69 -11.00 -21.14
CA PHE A 19 90.63 -9.58 -20.69
C PHE A 19 91.42 -9.45 -19.39
N GLU A 20 92.55 -8.75 -19.43
CA GLU A 20 93.33 -8.37 -18.26
C GLU A 20 92.96 -6.93 -17.84
N THR A 21 92.40 -6.76 -16.65
CA THR A 21 92.14 -5.43 -16.14
C THR A 21 92.71 -5.25 -14.74
N ASN A 22 93.06 -4.00 -14.43
CA ASN A 22 93.55 -3.62 -13.12
C ASN A 22 92.37 -3.73 -12.09
N LEU A 23 92.63 -4.32 -10.90
CA LEU A 23 91.61 -4.52 -9.84
C LEU A 23 90.79 -3.27 -9.54
N VAL A 24 91.43 -2.09 -9.57
CA VAL A 24 90.76 -0.78 -9.33
C VAL A 24 89.75 -0.43 -10.42
N VAL A 25 90.13 -0.71 -11.71
CA VAL A 25 89.27 -0.44 -12.87
C VAL A 25 88.07 -1.39 -12.86
N PHE A 26 88.30 -2.66 -12.52
CA PHE A 26 87.20 -3.64 -12.35
C PHE A 26 86.27 -3.28 -11.22
N GLY A 27 86.76 -2.87 -10.04
CA GLY A 27 86.00 -2.41 -8.92
C GLY A 27 85.15 -1.17 -9.26
N ALA A 28 85.75 -0.18 -9.98
CA ALA A 28 85.03 0.98 -10.45
C ALA A 28 83.91 0.64 -11.46
N ALA A 29 84.21 -0.29 -12.42
CA ALA A 29 83.17 -0.76 -13.35
C ALA A 29 82.07 -1.51 -12.69
N ALA A 30 82.37 -2.37 -11.69
CA ALA A 30 81.36 -3.07 -10.89
C ALA A 30 80.46 -2.11 -10.05
N LEU A 31 81.09 -1.09 -9.45
CA LEU A 31 80.29 -0.02 -8.71
C LEU A 31 79.45 0.79 -9.71
N CYS A 32 79.96 1.13 -10.91
CA CYS A 32 79.09 1.80 -11.90
C CYS A 32 77.96 0.90 -12.38
N ALA A 33 78.24 -0.40 -12.64
CA ALA A 33 77.17 -1.35 -13.01
C ALA A 33 76.12 -1.49 -11.90
N LEU A 34 76.55 -1.60 -10.62
CA LEU A 34 75.68 -1.63 -9.49
C LEU A 34 74.79 -0.32 -9.35
N PHE A 35 75.46 0.83 -9.56
CA PHE A 35 74.75 2.12 -9.57
C PHE A 35 73.74 2.20 -10.70
N VAL A 36 74.06 1.75 -11.91
CA VAL A 36 73.09 1.72 -13.02
C VAL A 36 71.93 0.78 -12.72
N VAL A 37 72.19 -0.38 -12.14
CA VAL A 37 71.12 -1.32 -11.70
C VAL A 37 70.20 -0.66 -10.65
N LEU A 38 70.78 0.01 -9.66
CA LEU A 38 69.99 0.71 -8.62
C LEU A 38 69.18 1.86 -9.22
N VAL A 39 69.72 2.61 -10.17
CA VAL A 39 68.98 3.67 -10.87
C VAL A 39 67.84 3.09 -11.70
N LEU A 40 68.07 1.97 -12.41
CA LEU A 40 67.05 1.28 -13.20
C LEU A 40 65.92 0.73 -12.27
N MET A 41 66.27 0.14 -11.14
CA MET A 41 65.31 -0.33 -10.17
C MET A 41 64.46 0.84 -9.61
N LYS A 42 65.11 1.92 -9.23
CA LYS A 42 64.38 3.15 -8.75
C LYS A 42 63.48 3.76 -9.82
N SER A 43 63.97 3.82 -11.07
CA SER A 43 63.19 4.31 -12.20
C SER A 43 61.98 3.42 -12.46
N TRP A 44 62.14 2.08 -12.37
CA TRP A 44 61.03 1.11 -12.49
C TRP A 44 60.01 1.28 -11.40
N GLU A 45 60.44 1.43 -10.14
CA GLU A 45 59.49 1.71 -9.02
C GLU A 45 58.74 3.03 -9.24
N LEU A 46 59.38 4.08 -9.69
CA LEU A 46 58.77 5.37 -9.97
C LEU A 46 57.75 5.29 -11.11
N LEU A 47 58.10 4.65 -12.20
CA LEU A 47 57.18 4.39 -13.32
C LEU A 47 55.97 3.56 -12.91
N HIS A 48 56.20 2.50 -12.13
CA HIS A 48 55.12 1.65 -11.61
C HIS A 48 54.17 2.43 -10.66
N LYS A 49 54.70 3.23 -9.73
CA LYS A 49 53.92 4.12 -8.86
C LYS A 49 53.15 5.18 -9.65
N LEU A 50 53.79 5.76 -10.68
CA LEU A 50 53.14 6.74 -11.55
C LEU A 50 51.96 6.11 -12.32
N PHE A 51 52.14 4.88 -12.82
CA PHE A 51 51.08 4.17 -13.56
C PHE A 51 49.88 3.83 -12.65
N ILE A 52 50.13 3.36 -11.42
CA ILE A 52 49.10 3.13 -10.40
C ILE A 52 48.39 4.44 -10.03
N TYR A 53 49.13 5.52 -9.81
CA TYR A 53 48.60 6.82 -9.46
C TYR A 53 47.71 7.41 -10.56
N LEU A 54 48.13 7.33 -11.81
CA LEU A 54 47.30 7.78 -12.94
C LEU A 54 46.06 6.90 -13.13
N GLY A 55 46.17 5.58 -12.95
CA GLY A 55 45.07 4.65 -12.97
C GLY A 55 44.03 4.92 -11.86
N SER A 56 44.52 5.19 -10.63
CA SER A 56 43.66 5.49 -9.50
C SER A 56 42.92 6.83 -9.64
N ARG A 57 43.61 7.86 -10.13
CA ARG A 57 42.95 9.16 -10.42
C ARG A 57 41.88 9.04 -11.50
N ARG A 58 42.14 8.29 -12.57
CA ARG A 58 41.16 8.05 -13.63
C ARG A 58 39.94 7.31 -13.09
N LYS A 59 40.17 6.28 -12.26
CA LYS A 59 39.09 5.53 -11.60
C LYS A 59 38.27 6.43 -10.69
N GLN A 60 38.90 7.22 -9.82
CA GLN A 60 38.22 8.18 -8.92
C GLN A 60 37.34 9.18 -9.69
N HIS A 61 37.84 9.76 -10.78
CA HIS A 61 37.09 10.68 -11.62
C HIS A 61 35.85 10.03 -12.28
N LEU A 62 36.00 8.75 -12.71
CA LEU A 62 34.87 7.99 -13.29
C LEU A 62 33.83 7.62 -12.24
N THR A 63 34.25 7.25 -11.02
CA THR A 63 33.34 7.01 -9.90
C THR A 63 32.59 8.29 -9.49
N GLU A 64 33.27 9.44 -9.44
CA GLU A 64 32.65 10.74 -9.18
C GLU A 64 31.60 11.08 -10.24
N LYS A 65 31.91 10.87 -11.51
CA LYS A 65 30.93 11.04 -12.59
C LYS A 65 29.74 10.08 -12.47
N ALA A 66 29.97 8.84 -12.02
CA ALA A 66 28.89 7.88 -11.80
C ALA A 66 27.95 8.33 -10.66
N HIS A 67 28.51 8.90 -9.57
CA HIS A 67 27.69 9.51 -8.51
C HIS A 67 26.87 10.69 -9.01
N LEU A 68 27.45 11.56 -9.82
CA LEU A 68 26.74 12.69 -10.43
C LEU A 68 25.62 12.19 -11.38
N SER A 69 25.91 11.18 -12.20
CA SER A 69 24.92 10.57 -13.09
C SER A 69 23.76 9.94 -12.32
N LEU A 70 24.03 9.25 -11.22
CA LEU A 70 22.98 8.70 -10.36
C LEU A 70 22.11 9.83 -9.77
N SER A 71 22.72 10.86 -9.21
CA SER A 71 22.00 11.99 -8.63
C SER A 71 21.17 12.72 -9.69
N GLN A 72 21.74 13.03 -10.84
CA GLN A 72 21.04 13.69 -11.95
C GLN A 72 19.91 12.81 -12.48
N GLY A 73 20.14 11.51 -12.66
CA GLY A 73 19.09 10.59 -13.11
C GLY A 73 17.90 10.49 -12.15
N LEU A 74 18.16 10.54 -10.83
CA LEU A 74 17.09 10.57 -9.83
C LEU A 74 16.31 11.90 -9.86
N ILE A 75 16.97 13.03 -10.13
CA ILE A 75 16.30 14.32 -10.33
C ILE A 75 15.40 14.27 -11.57
N GLU A 76 15.92 13.80 -12.71
CA GLU A 76 15.12 13.65 -13.94
C GLU A 76 13.90 12.74 -13.72
N TYR A 77 14.08 11.65 -12.95
CA TYR A 77 12.97 10.78 -12.55
C TYR A 77 11.91 11.52 -11.72
N ALA A 78 12.35 12.28 -10.71
CA ALA A 78 11.44 13.05 -9.85
C ALA A 78 10.69 14.15 -10.61
N GLU A 79 11.29 14.70 -11.68
CA GLU A 79 10.66 15.67 -12.57
C GLU A 79 9.79 15.04 -13.66
N GLY A 80 9.65 13.69 -13.66
CA GLY A 80 8.81 12.96 -14.62
C GLY A 80 9.43 12.75 -16.00
N ARG A 81 10.71 13.10 -16.18
CA ARG A 81 11.43 12.89 -17.46
C ARG A 81 12.06 11.49 -17.50
N PHE A 82 11.22 10.46 -17.52
CA PHE A 82 11.63 9.06 -17.33
C PHE A 82 12.61 8.53 -18.38
N GLU A 83 12.48 8.92 -19.64
CA GLU A 83 13.40 8.50 -20.71
C GLU A 83 14.80 9.07 -20.51
N GLN A 84 14.90 10.34 -20.12
CA GLN A 84 16.17 10.98 -19.80
C GLN A 84 16.78 10.40 -18.52
N ALA A 85 15.94 10.16 -17.50
CA ALA A 85 16.35 9.51 -16.27
C ALA A 85 17.01 8.15 -16.53
N GLU A 86 16.35 7.27 -17.28
CA GLU A 86 16.85 5.95 -17.66
C GLU A 86 18.23 6.05 -18.36
N LYS A 87 18.33 6.93 -19.36
CA LYS A 87 19.57 7.14 -20.11
C LYS A 87 20.72 7.63 -19.24
N ILE A 88 20.49 8.62 -18.38
CA ILE A 88 21.50 9.19 -17.50
C ILE A 88 21.93 8.19 -16.43
N LEU A 89 20.99 7.48 -15.81
CA LEU A 89 21.28 6.43 -14.82
C LEU A 89 22.24 5.37 -15.37
N LEU A 90 22.03 4.94 -16.60
CA LEU A 90 22.84 3.87 -17.21
C LEU A 90 24.17 4.33 -17.80
N GLN A 91 24.37 5.65 -17.99
CA GLN A 91 25.53 6.20 -18.71
C GLN A 91 26.87 5.82 -18.07
N GLN A 92 26.94 5.75 -16.74
CA GLN A 92 28.18 5.48 -16.00
C GLN A 92 28.04 4.31 -15.01
N VAL A 93 27.10 3.39 -15.25
CA VAL A 93 26.79 2.28 -14.32
C VAL A 93 28.00 1.39 -14.02
N GLU A 94 28.87 1.16 -15.00
CA GLU A 94 30.06 0.31 -14.86
C GLU A 94 31.06 0.83 -13.81
N TYR A 95 31.06 2.14 -13.58
CA TYR A 95 31.96 2.80 -12.63
C TYR A 95 31.28 3.16 -11.31
N SER A 96 29.99 2.83 -11.19
CA SER A 96 29.23 3.10 -9.96
C SER A 96 29.54 2.07 -8.87
N ASP A 97 29.78 2.57 -7.66
CA ASP A 97 29.89 1.72 -6.46
C ASP A 97 28.52 1.20 -6.00
N ASN A 98 27.44 1.83 -6.47
CA ASN A 98 26.04 1.52 -6.11
C ASN A 98 25.23 1.03 -7.32
N ARG A 99 25.74 0.05 -8.08
CA ARG A 99 25.08 -0.48 -9.29
C ARG A 99 23.68 -1.01 -9.02
N LEU A 100 23.46 -1.63 -7.85
CA LEU A 100 22.15 -2.07 -7.41
C LEU A 100 21.13 -0.91 -7.46
N LEU A 101 21.45 0.22 -6.82
CA LEU A 101 20.56 1.38 -6.79
C LEU A 101 20.34 1.97 -8.18
N VAL A 102 21.37 2.00 -9.02
CA VAL A 102 21.25 2.46 -10.42
C VAL A 102 20.24 1.58 -11.18
N TYR A 103 20.40 0.25 -11.12
CA TYR A 103 19.48 -0.65 -11.81
C TYR A 103 18.06 -0.63 -11.27
N LEU A 104 17.86 -0.52 -9.94
CA LEU A 104 16.53 -0.38 -9.36
C LEU A 104 15.86 0.94 -9.79
N SER A 105 16.63 2.03 -9.88
CA SER A 105 16.12 3.32 -10.35
C SER A 105 15.80 3.31 -11.84
N ALA A 106 16.65 2.67 -12.65
CA ALA A 106 16.39 2.47 -14.08
C ALA A 106 15.16 1.58 -14.32
N ALA A 107 14.96 0.53 -13.50
CA ALA A 107 13.77 -0.31 -13.56
C ALA A 107 12.49 0.49 -13.28
N ARG A 108 12.53 1.39 -12.29
CA ARG A 108 11.41 2.31 -11.99
C ARG A 108 11.13 3.24 -13.18
N ALA A 109 12.17 3.81 -13.80
CA ALA A 109 12.01 4.67 -14.96
C ALA A 109 11.42 3.91 -16.17
N ALA A 110 11.94 2.70 -16.45
CA ALA A 110 11.42 1.84 -17.51
C ALA A 110 9.95 1.44 -17.28
N GLN A 111 9.55 1.21 -16.05
CA GLN A 111 8.15 0.92 -15.70
C GLN A 111 7.24 2.11 -16.03
N GLN A 112 7.62 3.34 -15.69
CA GLN A 112 6.82 4.53 -16.00
C GLN A 112 6.69 4.76 -17.52
N LEU A 113 7.62 4.24 -18.31
CA LEU A 113 7.58 4.25 -19.77
C LEU A 113 6.76 3.08 -20.36
N GLY A 114 6.21 2.18 -19.53
CA GLY A 114 5.55 0.96 -19.99
C GLY A 114 6.50 -0.08 -20.61
N ALA A 115 7.82 0.09 -20.44
CA ALA A 115 8.85 -0.76 -21.03
C ALA A 115 9.16 -1.96 -20.12
N HIS A 116 8.21 -2.89 -20.03
CA HIS A 116 8.28 -4.01 -19.09
C HIS A 116 9.48 -4.93 -19.30
N ASP A 117 9.88 -5.18 -20.55
CA ASP A 117 11.05 -6.00 -20.85
C ASP A 117 12.35 -5.36 -20.33
N ARG A 118 12.51 -4.04 -20.50
CA ARG A 118 13.67 -3.31 -19.97
C ARG A 118 13.67 -3.29 -18.44
N ARG A 119 12.50 -3.07 -17.83
CA ARG A 119 12.34 -3.18 -16.37
C ARG A 119 12.85 -4.52 -15.84
N ASP A 120 12.40 -5.61 -16.44
CA ASP A 120 12.77 -6.97 -16.00
C ASP A 120 14.26 -7.26 -16.23
N GLU A 121 14.83 -6.75 -17.32
CA GLU A 121 16.27 -6.85 -17.58
C GLU A 121 17.08 -6.08 -16.52
N TYR A 122 16.65 -4.88 -16.11
CA TYR A 122 17.34 -4.13 -15.06
C TYR A 122 17.23 -4.79 -13.69
N LEU A 123 16.07 -5.35 -13.35
CA LEU A 123 15.91 -6.13 -12.13
C LEU A 123 16.79 -7.38 -12.12
N ARG A 124 16.92 -8.06 -13.27
CA ARG A 124 17.86 -9.18 -13.44
C ARG A 124 19.32 -8.75 -13.24
N LYS A 125 19.72 -7.62 -13.81
CA LYS A 125 21.06 -7.05 -13.60
C LYS A 125 21.30 -6.67 -12.14
N ALA A 126 20.31 -6.09 -11.48
CA ALA A 126 20.35 -5.79 -10.04
C ALA A 126 20.63 -7.05 -9.21
N HIS A 127 19.96 -8.16 -9.53
CA HIS A 127 20.15 -9.45 -8.84
C HIS A 127 21.57 -10.01 -9.07
N VAL A 128 22.13 -9.91 -10.28
CA VAL A 128 23.50 -10.35 -10.58
C VAL A 128 24.53 -9.54 -9.79
N GLU A 129 24.34 -8.23 -9.66
CA GLU A 129 25.25 -7.35 -8.92
C GLU A 129 25.16 -7.52 -7.39
N ALA A 130 23.99 -7.85 -6.87
CA ALA A 130 23.77 -7.98 -5.43
C ALA A 130 22.80 -9.14 -5.10
N PRO A 131 23.24 -10.40 -5.21
CA PRO A 131 22.42 -11.56 -4.91
C PRO A 131 21.87 -11.58 -3.47
N GLN A 132 22.56 -10.92 -2.54
CA GLN A 132 22.14 -10.81 -1.15
C GLN A 132 20.97 -9.79 -0.95
N ALA A 133 20.61 -9.02 -1.96
CA ALA A 133 19.57 -8.00 -1.90
C ALA A 133 18.23 -8.47 -2.48
N ASP A 134 17.97 -9.78 -2.53
CA ASP A 134 16.78 -10.39 -3.14
C ASP A 134 15.46 -9.78 -2.61
N ILE A 135 15.40 -9.51 -1.32
CA ILE A 135 14.21 -8.90 -0.72
C ILE A 135 13.99 -7.48 -1.25
N ALA A 136 15.04 -6.66 -1.35
CA ALA A 136 14.92 -5.30 -1.84
C ALA A 136 14.54 -5.25 -3.33
N ILE A 137 15.12 -6.14 -4.13
CA ILE A 137 14.83 -6.28 -5.57
C ILE A 137 13.40 -6.76 -5.77
N GLY A 138 13.00 -7.81 -5.07
CA GLY A 138 11.66 -8.37 -5.14
C GLY A 138 10.58 -7.41 -4.65
N LEU A 139 10.83 -6.66 -3.57
CA LEU A 139 9.93 -5.61 -3.11
C LEU A 139 9.77 -4.51 -4.16
N THR A 140 10.88 -4.04 -4.74
CA THR A 140 10.81 -3.05 -5.83
C THR A 140 9.99 -3.59 -7.00
N LYS A 141 10.19 -4.85 -7.40
CA LYS A 141 9.41 -5.50 -8.46
C LYS A 141 7.93 -5.53 -8.12
N ALA A 142 7.57 -5.98 -6.91
CA ALA A 142 6.18 -6.07 -6.46
C ALA A 142 5.51 -4.68 -6.41
N GLU A 143 6.19 -3.67 -5.87
CA GLU A 143 5.70 -2.28 -5.88
C GLU A 143 5.41 -1.77 -7.28
N LEU A 144 6.32 -2.02 -8.24
CA LEU A 144 6.14 -1.61 -9.63
C LEU A 144 4.96 -2.34 -10.30
N GLN A 145 4.76 -3.63 -9.98
CA GLN A 145 3.62 -4.41 -10.45
C GLN A 145 2.31 -3.87 -9.88
N LEU A 146 2.26 -3.59 -8.57
CA LEU A 146 1.06 -3.03 -7.91
C LEU A 146 0.70 -1.63 -8.44
N ALA A 147 1.71 -0.77 -8.68
CA ALA A 147 1.49 0.57 -9.21
C ALA A 147 0.86 0.58 -10.62
N HIS A 148 0.85 -0.55 -11.31
CA HIS A 148 0.26 -0.72 -12.65
C HIS A 148 -0.84 -1.80 -12.68
N ASP A 149 -1.51 -2.03 -11.55
CA ASP A 149 -2.64 -2.96 -11.41
C ASP A 149 -2.31 -4.41 -11.81
N GLN A 150 -1.03 -4.80 -11.85
CA GLN A 150 -0.57 -6.16 -12.13
C GLN A 150 -0.65 -7.02 -10.85
N ASN A 151 -1.83 -7.09 -10.25
CA ASN A 151 -2.04 -7.64 -8.90
C ASN A 151 -1.67 -9.13 -8.78
N GLU A 152 -1.97 -9.96 -9.79
CA GLU A 152 -1.64 -11.39 -9.77
C GLU A 152 -0.13 -11.62 -9.86
N GLN A 153 0.58 -10.81 -10.67
CA GLN A 153 2.04 -10.89 -10.77
C GLN A 153 2.71 -10.42 -9.48
N ALA A 154 2.19 -9.34 -8.90
CA ALA A 154 2.64 -8.84 -7.61
C ALA A 154 2.42 -9.88 -6.51
N LEU A 155 1.27 -10.55 -6.50
CA LEU A 155 0.98 -11.64 -5.56
C LEU A 155 2.01 -12.75 -5.66
N ALA A 156 2.29 -13.24 -6.86
CA ALA A 156 3.30 -14.30 -7.07
C ALA A 156 4.69 -13.86 -6.56
N THR A 157 5.08 -12.61 -6.85
CA THR A 157 6.37 -12.05 -6.37
C THR A 157 6.40 -11.94 -4.84
N LEU A 158 5.31 -11.45 -4.22
CA LEU A 158 5.22 -11.26 -2.78
C LEU A 158 5.14 -12.59 -2.02
N THR A 159 4.46 -13.59 -2.57
CA THR A 159 4.42 -14.94 -2.00
C THR A 159 5.83 -15.55 -1.95
N GLN A 160 6.58 -15.46 -3.05
CA GLN A 160 7.97 -15.91 -3.09
C GLN A 160 8.83 -15.16 -2.06
N LEU A 161 8.65 -13.85 -1.91
CA LEU A 161 9.38 -13.05 -0.90
C LEU A 161 9.03 -13.47 0.52
N ASN A 162 7.77 -13.79 0.78
CA ASN A 162 7.34 -14.28 2.10
C ASN A 162 7.92 -15.66 2.45
N GLU A 163 8.13 -16.52 1.45
CA GLU A 163 8.85 -17.79 1.63
C GLU A 163 10.34 -17.58 1.93
N LEU A 164 10.99 -16.61 1.27
CA LEU A 164 12.40 -16.28 1.49
C LEU A 164 12.66 -15.58 2.84
N SER A 165 11.72 -14.76 3.28
CA SER A 165 11.82 -14.00 4.53
C SER A 165 10.48 -13.99 5.25
N GLU A 166 10.23 -15.05 5.99
CA GLU A 166 9.01 -15.19 6.78
C GLU A 166 8.79 -14.00 7.70
N ASN A 167 7.56 -13.53 7.76
CA ASN A 167 7.13 -12.46 8.65
C ASN A 167 7.81 -11.08 8.42
N HIS A 168 8.36 -10.84 7.23
CA HIS A 168 8.88 -9.52 6.91
C HIS A 168 7.73 -8.50 6.88
N THR A 169 7.78 -7.51 7.79
CA THR A 169 6.69 -6.53 8.03
C THR A 169 6.12 -5.92 6.74
N TYR A 170 6.99 -5.45 5.86
CA TYR A 170 6.55 -4.75 4.66
C TYR A 170 5.98 -5.70 3.60
N VAL A 171 6.54 -6.91 3.46
CA VAL A 171 6.00 -7.97 2.59
C VAL A 171 4.59 -8.35 3.03
N LEU A 172 4.36 -8.59 4.34
CA LEU A 172 3.04 -8.89 4.88
C LEU A 172 2.02 -7.76 4.62
N THR A 173 2.45 -6.50 4.73
CA THR A 173 1.57 -5.36 4.45
C THR A 173 1.18 -5.29 2.97
N LEU A 174 2.13 -5.50 2.06
CA LEU A 174 1.85 -5.53 0.63
C LEU A 174 0.97 -6.74 0.25
N LEU A 175 1.25 -7.93 0.82
CA LEU A 175 0.41 -9.12 0.65
C LEU A 175 -1.04 -8.86 1.08
N ALA A 176 -1.23 -8.27 2.26
CA ALA A 176 -2.56 -7.96 2.77
C ALA A 176 -3.31 -7.01 1.82
N ASN A 177 -2.64 -5.97 1.32
CA ASN A 177 -3.23 -5.06 0.34
C ASN A 177 -3.54 -5.76 -0.99
N THR A 178 -2.65 -6.62 -1.47
CA THR A 178 -2.84 -7.35 -2.73
C THR A 178 -4.01 -8.32 -2.62
N TYR A 179 -4.10 -9.12 -1.55
CA TYR A 179 -5.25 -10.01 -1.31
C TYR A 179 -6.57 -9.23 -1.21
N LYS A 180 -6.55 -8.05 -0.55
CA LYS A 180 -7.72 -7.17 -0.48
C LYS A 180 -8.16 -6.70 -1.87
N HIS A 181 -7.24 -6.26 -2.74
CA HIS A 181 -7.55 -5.85 -4.11
C HIS A 181 -8.07 -7.00 -4.97
N LEU A 182 -7.55 -8.21 -4.78
CA LEU A 182 -7.98 -9.41 -5.48
C LEU A 182 -9.26 -10.03 -4.88
N HIS A 183 -9.79 -9.48 -3.78
CA HIS A 183 -10.91 -10.06 -3.02
C HIS A 183 -10.65 -11.50 -2.55
N ASP A 184 -9.40 -11.84 -2.31
CA ASP A 184 -8.96 -13.14 -1.81
C ASP A 184 -8.97 -13.15 -0.27
N TRP A 185 -10.19 -13.27 0.27
CA TRP A 185 -10.43 -13.16 1.71
C TRP A 185 -9.89 -14.35 2.50
N ASP A 186 -9.77 -15.51 1.88
CA ASP A 186 -9.31 -16.73 2.54
C ASP A 186 -7.80 -16.64 2.80
N ASN A 187 -7.01 -16.32 1.81
CA ASN A 187 -5.58 -16.10 1.97
C ASN A 187 -5.28 -14.86 2.85
N LEU A 188 -6.08 -13.79 2.74
CA LEU A 188 -5.95 -12.64 3.64
C LEU A 188 -6.18 -13.04 5.10
N LYS A 189 -7.18 -13.89 5.38
CA LYS A 189 -7.45 -14.41 6.71
C LYS A 189 -6.29 -15.23 7.27
N GLU A 190 -5.66 -16.05 6.43
CA GLU A 190 -4.52 -16.88 6.84
C GLU A 190 -3.32 -16.07 7.32
N ILE A 191 -3.06 -14.91 6.71
CA ILE A 191 -1.94 -14.04 7.11
C ILE A 191 -2.27 -13.11 8.29
N LEU A 192 -3.53 -12.98 8.73
CA LEU A 192 -3.93 -12.08 9.83
C LEU A 192 -3.10 -12.31 11.13
N PRO A 193 -2.83 -13.54 11.59
CA PRO A 193 -2.04 -13.74 12.80
C PRO A 193 -0.61 -13.20 12.67
N ALA A 194 0.03 -13.42 11.52
CA ALA A 194 1.36 -12.90 11.23
C ALA A 194 1.34 -11.36 11.10
N LEU A 195 0.34 -10.81 10.44
CA LEU A 195 0.13 -9.39 10.27
C LEU A 195 -0.09 -8.69 11.61
N LYS A 196 -0.87 -9.29 12.52
CA LYS A 196 -1.09 -8.78 13.88
C LYS A 196 0.21 -8.71 14.68
N LYS A 197 1.02 -9.75 14.57
CA LYS A 197 2.27 -9.88 15.35
C LYS A 197 3.41 -9.03 14.79
N HIS A 198 3.53 -8.94 13.47
CA HIS A 198 4.69 -8.38 12.78
C HIS A 198 4.39 -7.16 11.90
N GLY A 199 3.12 -6.89 11.59
CA GLY A 199 2.71 -5.84 10.63
C GLY A 199 2.86 -4.40 11.12
N LYS A 200 3.17 -4.18 12.42
CA LYS A 200 3.27 -2.83 13.02
C LYS A 200 2.05 -1.93 12.75
N LEU A 201 0.88 -2.53 12.62
CA LEU A 201 -0.39 -1.82 12.42
C LEU A 201 -0.93 -1.30 13.76
N SER A 202 -1.66 -0.17 13.72
CA SER A 202 -2.47 0.24 14.86
C SER A 202 -3.59 -0.77 15.11
N ALA A 203 -4.09 -0.84 16.36
CA ALA A 203 -5.20 -1.72 16.71
C ALA A 203 -6.44 -1.43 15.85
N GLU A 204 -6.70 -0.15 15.55
CA GLU A 204 -7.80 0.30 14.72
C GLU A 204 -7.63 -0.15 13.25
N SER A 205 -6.45 0.04 12.67
CA SER A 205 -6.16 -0.41 11.29
C SER A 205 -6.28 -1.92 11.16
N PHE A 206 -5.81 -2.66 12.17
CA PHE A 206 -5.92 -4.13 12.18
C PHE A 206 -7.39 -4.57 12.30
N LEU A 207 -8.16 -3.96 13.18
CA LEU A 207 -9.61 -4.21 13.31
C LEU A 207 -10.34 -3.93 11.99
N GLY A 208 -10.00 -2.84 11.30
CA GLY A 208 -10.55 -2.54 9.96
C GLY A 208 -10.29 -3.66 8.96
N ILE A 209 -9.10 -4.27 8.98
CA ILE A 209 -8.79 -5.42 8.11
C ILE A 209 -9.62 -6.66 8.52
N GLU A 210 -9.75 -6.95 9.83
CA GLU A 210 -10.58 -8.06 10.31
C GLU A 210 -12.04 -7.92 9.86
N ILE A 211 -12.61 -6.70 9.94
CA ILE A 211 -13.97 -6.39 9.46
C ILE A 211 -14.09 -6.65 7.95
N ILE A 212 -13.14 -6.14 7.17
CA ILE A 212 -13.15 -6.30 5.70
C ILE A 212 -13.09 -7.79 5.31
N VAL A 213 -12.21 -8.57 5.94
CA VAL A 213 -12.09 -10.01 5.70
C VAL A 213 -13.39 -10.74 6.06
N CYS A 214 -13.94 -10.44 7.23
CA CYS A 214 -15.18 -11.05 7.70
C CYS A 214 -16.33 -10.76 6.73
N ASN A 215 -16.53 -9.50 6.37
CA ASN A 215 -17.60 -9.08 5.46
C ASN A 215 -17.39 -9.63 4.04
N GLY A 216 -16.16 -9.72 3.57
CA GLY A 216 -15.83 -10.30 2.28
C GLY A 216 -16.14 -11.80 2.21
N GLN A 217 -15.77 -12.56 3.24
CA GLN A 217 -16.12 -13.99 3.34
C GLN A 217 -17.64 -14.21 3.40
N LEU A 218 -18.36 -13.41 4.21
CA LEU A 218 -19.83 -13.44 4.24
C LEU A 218 -20.44 -13.19 2.86
N THR A 219 -19.91 -12.22 2.10
CA THR A 219 -20.38 -11.92 0.75
C THR A 219 -20.11 -13.06 -0.23
N ASN A 220 -18.97 -13.75 -0.12
CA ASN A 220 -18.66 -14.90 -0.97
C ASN A 220 -19.62 -16.09 -0.74
N LEU A 221 -20.01 -16.32 0.51
CA LEU A 221 -20.92 -17.43 0.87
C LEU A 221 -22.33 -17.27 0.29
N VAL A 222 -22.77 -16.04 0.03
CA VAL A 222 -24.10 -15.79 -0.59
C VAL A 222 -24.22 -16.30 -2.03
N LYS A 223 -23.10 -16.43 -2.74
CA LYS A 223 -23.10 -16.88 -4.15
C LYS A 223 -23.84 -18.20 -4.36
N ASN A 224 -23.83 -19.08 -3.36
CA ASN A 224 -24.47 -20.39 -3.40
C ASN A 224 -25.95 -20.38 -2.94
N ARG A 225 -26.48 -19.22 -2.49
CA ARG A 225 -27.82 -19.07 -1.91
C ARG A 225 -28.15 -20.06 -0.77
N ASP A 226 -27.12 -20.52 -0.06
CA ASP A 226 -27.25 -21.45 1.06
C ASP A 226 -27.08 -20.72 2.40
N SER A 227 -28.21 -20.48 3.06
CA SER A 227 -28.22 -19.83 4.37
C SER A 227 -27.51 -20.65 5.47
N SER A 228 -27.44 -21.97 5.31
CA SER A 228 -26.83 -22.86 6.31
C SER A 228 -25.32 -22.62 6.43
N GLN A 229 -24.64 -22.28 5.32
CA GLN A 229 -23.22 -21.95 5.31
C GLN A 229 -22.94 -20.61 5.98
N LEU A 230 -23.81 -19.61 5.75
CA LEU A 230 -23.73 -18.32 6.43
C LEU A 230 -23.86 -18.44 7.95
N ILE A 231 -24.84 -19.25 8.40
CA ILE A 231 -25.09 -19.48 9.84
C ILE A 231 -23.87 -20.18 10.47
N LYS A 232 -23.38 -21.25 9.83
CA LYS A 232 -22.19 -21.96 10.31
C LYS A 232 -20.95 -21.03 10.37
N TYR A 233 -20.74 -20.22 9.36
CA TYR A 233 -19.64 -19.27 9.35
C TYR A 233 -19.80 -18.23 10.48
N TRP A 234 -21.01 -17.69 10.68
CA TRP A 234 -21.31 -16.76 11.75
C TRP A 234 -20.93 -17.33 13.14
N ASP A 235 -21.23 -18.59 13.40
CA ASP A 235 -20.89 -19.23 14.68
C ASP A 235 -19.39 -19.22 14.97
N HIS A 236 -18.55 -19.27 13.94
CA HIS A 236 -17.08 -19.28 14.04
C HIS A 236 -16.46 -17.86 14.07
N ILE A 237 -17.22 -16.81 13.83
CA ILE A 237 -16.71 -15.43 13.90
C ILE A 237 -16.36 -15.10 15.36
N PRO A 238 -15.19 -14.46 15.62
CA PRO A 238 -14.80 -14.00 16.94
C PRO A 238 -15.81 -13.07 17.59
N HIS A 239 -16.01 -13.22 18.92
CA HIS A 239 -17.04 -12.47 19.64
C HIS A 239 -16.88 -10.95 19.50
N HIS A 240 -15.64 -10.43 19.49
CA HIS A 240 -15.39 -8.99 19.37
C HIS A 240 -15.90 -8.42 18.03
N LEU A 241 -15.90 -9.18 16.95
CA LEU A 241 -16.47 -8.76 15.66
C LEU A 241 -18.01 -8.81 15.68
N LYS A 242 -18.59 -9.77 16.39
CA LYS A 242 -20.06 -9.88 16.53
C LYS A 242 -20.68 -8.74 17.36
N THR A 243 -19.88 -7.91 18.02
CA THR A 243 -20.34 -6.71 18.73
C THR A 243 -20.28 -5.43 17.90
N LEU A 244 -19.75 -5.51 16.68
CA LEU A 244 -19.60 -4.37 15.79
C LEU A 244 -20.82 -4.25 14.85
N PRO A 245 -21.44 -3.07 14.76
CA PRO A 245 -22.63 -2.87 13.92
C PRO A 245 -22.33 -3.17 12.45
N GLU A 246 -21.14 -2.79 11.94
CA GLU A 246 -20.74 -3.01 10.55
C GLU A 246 -20.71 -4.49 10.15
N VAL A 247 -20.39 -5.36 11.09
CA VAL A 247 -20.34 -6.82 10.83
C VAL A 247 -21.72 -7.44 10.98
N VAL A 248 -22.46 -7.05 12.04
CA VAL A 248 -23.81 -7.57 12.30
C VAL A 248 -24.78 -7.17 11.19
N GLU A 249 -24.76 -5.91 10.78
CA GLU A 249 -25.62 -5.41 9.71
C GLU A 249 -25.26 -6.03 8.36
N HIS A 250 -23.96 -6.19 8.07
CA HIS A 250 -23.55 -6.87 6.86
C HIS A 250 -24.05 -8.31 6.83
N TYR A 251 -23.87 -9.04 7.92
CA TYR A 251 -24.38 -10.41 8.04
C TYR A 251 -25.90 -10.47 7.87
N ALA A 252 -26.65 -9.59 8.54
CA ALA A 252 -28.11 -9.53 8.40
C ALA A 252 -28.54 -9.25 6.96
N ARG A 253 -27.87 -8.31 6.26
CA ARG A 253 -28.12 -8.06 4.83
C ARG A 253 -27.81 -9.26 3.94
N GLN A 254 -26.77 -10.05 4.26
CA GLN A 254 -26.49 -11.27 3.53
C GLN A 254 -27.56 -12.35 3.77
N LEU A 255 -28.08 -12.49 5.00
CA LEU A 255 -29.19 -13.38 5.30
C LEU A 255 -30.47 -13.00 4.52
N ILE A 256 -30.78 -11.69 4.45
CA ILE A 256 -31.91 -11.20 3.65
C ILE A 256 -31.74 -11.60 2.16
N ARG A 257 -30.55 -11.47 1.61
CA ARG A 257 -30.26 -11.84 0.20
C ARG A 257 -30.47 -13.31 -0.12
N VAL A 258 -30.38 -14.20 0.87
CA VAL A 258 -30.64 -15.64 0.73
C VAL A 258 -32.00 -16.06 1.27
N ASP A 259 -32.93 -15.12 1.37
CA ASP A 259 -34.31 -15.33 1.83
C ASP A 259 -34.43 -15.92 3.26
N ALA A 260 -33.45 -15.64 4.12
CA ALA A 260 -33.38 -16.06 5.52
C ALA A 260 -33.73 -14.91 6.49
N ALA A 261 -34.80 -14.15 6.19
CA ALA A 261 -35.19 -12.96 6.97
C ALA A 261 -35.47 -13.27 8.46
N GLY A 262 -35.98 -14.47 8.78
CA GLY A 262 -36.19 -14.88 10.17
C GLY A 262 -34.90 -15.02 10.99
N GLU A 263 -33.82 -15.50 10.38
CA GLU A 263 -32.50 -15.52 11.06
C GLU A 263 -31.88 -14.12 11.15
N ALA A 264 -32.10 -13.26 10.15
CA ALA A 264 -31.68 -11.86 10.19
C ALA A 264 -32.37 -11.11 11.34
N GLU A 265 -33.69 -11.32 11.52
CA GLU A 265 -34.48 -10.78 12.66
C GLU A 265 -33.86 -11.19 13.99
N LYS A 266 -33.65 -12.49 14.18
CA LYS A 266 -33.12 -13.04 15.43
C LYS A 266 -31.76 -12.43 15.78
N VAL A 267 -30.86 -12.31 14.80
CA VAL A 267 -29.53 -11.73 15.00
C VAL A 267 -29.61 -10.25 15.36
N LEU A 268 -30.36 -9.45 14.61
CA LEU A 268 -30.55 -8.02 14.86
C LEU A 268 -31.22 -7.77 16.21
N ARG A 269 -32.24 -8.54 16.55
CA ARG A 269 -32.94 -8.46 17.84
C ARG A 269 -32.01 -8.75 19.01
N LEU A 270 -31.22 -9.82 18.93
CA LEU A 270 -30.24 -10.17 19.96
C LEU A 270 -29.14 -9.11 20.10
N TYR A 271 -28.74 -8.51 18.98
CA TYR A 271 -27.77 -7.43 18.95
C TYR A 271 -28.35 -6.16 19.61
N LEU A 272 -29.50 -5.67 19.15
CA LEU A 272 -30.13 -4.45 19.60
C LEU A 272 -30.49 -4.48 21.09
N ASN A 273 -30.86 -5.65 21.64
CA ASN A 273 -31.07 -5.83 23.06
C ASN A 273 -29.84 -5.61 23.94
N LYS A 274 -28.61 -5.70 23.35
CA LYS A 274 -27.36 -5.51 24.08
C LYS A 274 -26.63 -4.24 23.69
N ASN A 275 -26.69 -3.92 22.40
CA ASN A 275 -25.92 -2.84 21.78
C ASN A 275 -26.87 -2.01 20.92
N TRP A 276 -27.42 -0.95 21.50
CA TRP A 276 -28.34 -0.07 20.77
C TRP A 276 -27.58 0.68 19.67
N HIS A 277 -28.03 0.55 18.41
CA HIS A 277 -27.42 1.22 17.27
C HIS A 277 -28.48 1.64 16.25
N GLU A 278 -28.40 2.90 15.80
CA GLU A 278 -29.45 3.54 14.99
C GLU A 278 -29.61 2.90 13.61
N SER A 279 -28.50 2.62 12.90
CA SER A 279 -28.60 1.99 11.59
C SER A 279 -29.12 0.54 11.66
N SER A 280 -28.82 -0.16 12.76
CA SER A 280 -29.30 -1.52 12.97
C SER A 280 -30.82 -1.59 13.22
N ILE A 281 -31.43 -0.59 13.91
CA ILE A 281 -32.87 -0.54 14.08
C ILE A 281 -33.58 -0.20 12.77
N VAL A 282 -33.00 0.66 11.93
CA VAL A 282 -33.55 0.93 10.60
C VAL A 282 -33.52 -0.35 9.76
N LEU A 283 -32.40 -1.07 9.74
CA LEU A 283 -32.32 -2.37 9.03
C LEU A 283 -33.32 -3.39 9.57
N TYR A 284 -33.53 -3.44 10.91
CA TYR A 284 -34.53 -4.28 11.54
C TYR A 284 -35.92 -3.99 10.99
N SER A 285 -36.28 -2.72 10.81
CA SER A 285 -37.60 -2.30 10.28
C SER A 285 -37.81 -2.64 8.80
N GLU A 286 -36.76 -2.93 8.06
CA GLU A 286 -36.79 -3.27 6.62
C GLU A 286 -36.95 -4.77 6.38
N LEU A 287 -36.95 -5.58 7.43
CA LEU A 287 -37.13 -7.02 7.32
C LEU A 287 -38.57 -7.35 6.92
N ASP A 288 -38.70 -8.08 5.83
CA ASP A 288 -39.99 -8.65 5.40
C ASP A 288 -40.24 -9.97 6.13
N VAL A 289 -40.63 -9.88 7.38
CA VAL A 289 -40.98 -11.07 8.18
C VAL A 289 -42.50 -11.20 8.17
N MET A 290 -43.02 -11.81 7.14
CA MET A 290 -44.41 -11.81 6.70
C MET A 290 -45.44 -12.44 7.68
N VAL A 291 -45.10 -13.04 8.81
CA VAL A 291 -46.07 -13.96 9.46
C VAL A 291 -46.30 -13.71 10.94
N ASP A 292 -45.54 -12.91 11.65
CA ASP A 292 -45.70 -12.80 13.09
C ASP A 292 -45.68 -11.35 13.59
N ASN A 293 -46.77 -10.90 14.22
CA ASN A 293 -46.83 -9.61 14.94
C ASN A 293 -45.70 -9.44 15.97
N LYS A 294 -45.03 -10.51 16.33
CA LYS A 294 -43.88 -10.53 17.27
C LYS A 294 -42.72 -9.63 16.86
N HIS A 295 -42.50 -9.46 15.58
CA HIS A 295 -41.47 -8.54 15.08
C HIS A 295 -41.76 -7.11 15.45
N MET A 296 -43.02 -6.66 15.24
CA MET A 296 -43.45 -5.32 15.61
C MET A 296 -43.62 -5.15 17.15
N GLU A 297 -44.16 -6.17 17.85
CA GLU A 297 -44.28 -6.17 19.29
C GLU A 297 -42.92 -6.04 19.99
N MET A 298 -41.90 -6.68 19.45
CA MET A 298 -40.52 -6.54 19.94
C MET A 298 -40.01 -5.12 19.75
N ALA A 299 -40.19 -4.53 18.56
CA ALA A 299 -39.78 -3.15 18.30
C ALA A 299 -40.54 -2.15 19.21
N GLU A 300 -41.85 -2.35 19.43
CA GLU A 300 -42.64 -1.55 20.38
C GLU A 300 -42.15 -1.72 21.84
N SER A 301 -41.61 -2.92 22.20
CA SER A 301 -41.09 -3.14 23.55
C SER A 301 -39.87 -2.27 23.86
N TRP A 302 -39.06 -1.93 22.85
CA TRP A 302 -37.91 -1.05 23.01
C TRP A 302 -38.25 0.40 23.30
N LEU A 303 -39.50 0.83 23.05
CA LEU A 303 -39.98 2.16 23.46
C LEU A 303 -39.89 2.36 24.97
N LYS A 304 -39.92 1.31 25.79
CA LYS A 304 -39.80 1.43 27.24
C LYS A 304 -38.46 2.05 27.68
N GLU A 305 -37.41 1.74 26.95
CA GLU A 305 -36.04 2.22 27.25
C GLU A 305 -35.61 3.37 26.33
N HIS A 306 -36.20 3.47 25.11
CA HIS A 306 -35.83 4.40 24.07
C HIS A 306 -36.95 5.28 23.55
N GLN A 307 -37.79 5.81 24.45
CA GLN A 307 -39.01 6.59 24.12
C GLN A 307 -38.77 7.82 23.24
N HIS A 308 -37.59 8.44 23.37
CA HIS A 308 -37.21 9.65 22.63
C HIS A 308 -36.18 9.37 21.52
N ASN A 309 -36.11 8.14 21.03
CA ASN A 309 -35.22 7.82 19.93
C ASN A 309 -35.95 7.97 18.59
N ALA A 310 -35.58 9.00 17.81
CA ALA A 310 -36.22 9.32 16.54
C ALA A 310 -36.09 8.17 15.52
N TRP A 311 -34.97 7.44 15.52
CA TRP A 311 -34.75 6.32 14.62
C TRP A 311 -35.64 5.11 14.92
N LEU A 312 -35.88 4.84 16.21
CA LEU A 312 -36.86 3.81 16.61
C LEU A 312 -38.27 4.18 16.17
N LEU A 313 -38.68 5.44 16.38
CA LEU A 313 -39.99 5.91 15.95
C LEU A 313 -40.16 5.86 14.43
N LEU A 314 -39.13 6.25 13.67
CA LEU A 314 -39.12 6.08 12.22
C LEU A 314 -39.27 4.60 11.83
N ALA A 315 -38.49 3.70 12.46
CA ALA A 315 -38.56 2.27 12.24
C ALA A 315 -39.96 1.71 12.49
N LEU A 316 -40.58 2.07 13.64
CA LEU A 316 -41.94 1.69 13.95
C LEU A 316 -42.99 2.26 12.98
N GLY A 317 -42.77 3.49 12.51
CA GLY A 317 -43.59 4.09 11.45
C GLY A 317 -43.53 3.28 10.15
N LYS A 318 -42.32 2.88 9.70
CA LYS A 318 -42.10 2.03 8.53
C LYS A 318 -42.78 0.66 8.69
N MET A 319 -42.63 0.01 9.85
CA MET A 319 -43.26 -1.28 10.16
C MET A 319 -44.80 -1.17 10.20
N CYS A 320 -45.36 -0.08 10.77
CA CYS A 320 -46.80 0.15 10.75
C CYS A 320 -47.34 0.35 9.33
N ILE A 321 -46.57 0.98 8.43
CA ILE A 321 -46.93 1.12 7.01
C ILE A 321 -47.03 -0.25 6.36
N SER A 322 -46.02 -1.12 6.52
CA SER A 322 -46.03 -2.46 5.93
C SER A 322 -47.18 -3.35 6.47
N HIS A 323 -47.66 -3.07 7.69
CA HIS A 323 -48.80 -3.79 8.28
C HIS A 323 -50.18 -3.07 8.09
N SER A 324 -50.21 -2.03 7.25
CA SER A 324 -51.41 -1.25 6.94
C SER A 324 -52.05 -0.58 8.17
N LEU A 325 -51.24 -0.28 9.18
CA LEU A 325 -51.67 0.41 10.42
C LEU A 325 -51.48 1.93 10.30
N TRP A 326 -52.15 2.55 9.34
CA TRP A 326 -51.94 3.93 8.88
C TRP A 326 -51.98 4.96 10.02
N GLY A 327 -52.96 4.89 10.93
CA GLY A 327 -53.04 5.82 12.03
C GLY A 327 -51.88 5.72 13.04
N LYS A 328 -51.42 4.50 13.35
CA LYS A 328 -50.24 4.31 14.19
C LYS A 328 -48.96 4.79 13.47
N ALA A 329 -48.85 4.49 12.18
CA ALA A 329 -47.73 4.92 11.34
C ALA A 329 -47.56 6.44 11.36
N ARG A 330 -48.67 7.17 11.14
CA ARG A 330 -48.66 8.63 11.20
C ARG A 330 -48.18 9.15 12.57
N ASN A 331 -48.73 8.63 13.67
CA ASN A 331 -48.34 9.07 15.03
C ASN A 331 -46.82 8.85 15.28
N TYR A 332 -46.28 7.70 14.90
CA TYR A 332 -44.86 7.42 15.07
C TYR A 332 -43.99 8.31 14.21
N LEU A 333 -44.35 8.56 12.94
CA LEU A 333 -43.60 9.42 12.04
C LEU A 333 -43.61 10.89 12.48
N GLU A 334 -44.78 11.40 12.91
CA GLU A 334 -44.92 12.76 13.47
C GLU A 334 -44.08 12.91 14.75
N ALA A 335 -44.11 11.92 15.66
CA ALA A 335 -43.29 11.92 16.86
C ALA A 335 -41.77 11.85 16.52
N SER A 336 -41.37 11.08 15.50
CA SER A 336 -40.01 11.02 15.03
C SER A 336 -39.51 12.37 14.49
N ILE A 337 -40.34 13.06 13.69
CA ILE A 337 -40.06 14.41 13.16
C ILE A 337 -39.92 15.43 14.30
N ALA A 338 -40.80 15.36 15.31
CA ALA A 338 -40.76 16.28 16.44
C ALA A 338 -39.47 16.17 17.27
N ILE A 339 -38.86 14.98 17.34
CA ILE A 339 -37.60 14.75 18.08
C ILE A 339 -36.39 15.08 17.24
N ASN A 340 -36.32 14.55 16.03
CA ASN A 340 -35.21 14.79 15.08
C ASN A 340 -35.75 14.83 13.66
N PRO A 341 -35.89 16.02 13.08
CA PRO A 341 -36.29 16.17 11.67
C PRO A 341 -35.26 15.55 10.73
N MET A 342 -35.65 14.47 10.06
CA MET A 342 -34.82 13.80 9.05
C MET A 342 -35.59 13.78 7.72
N PRO A 343 -34.90 13.93 6.56
CA PRO A 343 -35.58 13.91 5.25
C PRO A 343 -36.40 12.64 5.03
N GLU A 344 -35.94 11.49 5.55
CA GLU A 344 -36.64 10.21 5.42
C GLU A 344 -37.98 10.20 6.16
N ASN A 345 -38.05 10.80 7.35
CA ASN A 345 -39.30 10.86 8.15
C ASN A 345 -40.36 11.64 7.36
N TYR A 346 -40.01 12.80 6.84
CA TYR A 346 -40.88 13.63 6.03
C TYR A 346 -41.37 12.92 4.79
N LEU A 347 -40.44 12.26 4.05
CA LEU A 347 -40.79 11.50 2.86
C LEU A 347 -41.75 10.35 3.15
N LYS A 348 -41.52 9.59 4.23
CA LYS A 348 -42.38 8.47 4.60
C LYS A 348 -43.75 8.95 5.06
N LEU A 349 -43.83 10.04 5.83
CA LEU A 349 -45.12 10.62 6.28
C LEU A 349 -45.87 11.21 5.09
N ALA A 350 -45.21 11.95 4.20
CA ALA A 350 -45.88 12.52 3.04
C ALA A 350 -46.49 11.46 2.13
N ARG A 351 -45.72 10.37 1.83
CA ARG A 351 -46.23 9.22 1.06
C ARG A 351 -47.42 8.53 1.75
N LEU A 352 -47.33 8.32 3.07
CA LEU A 352 -48.45 7.73 3.83
C LEU A 352 -49.73 8.55 3.69
N LEU A 353 -49.64 9.89 3.82
CA LEU A 353 -50.77 10.80 3.69
C LEU A 353 -51.32 10.80 2.26
N GLU A 354 -50.49 10.81 1.25
CA GLU A 354 -50.85 10.82 -0.17
C GLU A 354 -51.49 9.50 -0.61
N GLU A 355 -50.86 8.37 -0.30
CA GLU A 355 -51.23 7.05 -0.86
C GLU A 355 -52.36 6.35 -0.06
N HIS A 356 -52.50 6.62 1.25
CA HIS A 356 -53.35 5.84 2.14
C HIS A 356 -54.32 6.67 2.99
N MET A 357 -54.22 7.99 3.03
CA MET A 357 -55.06 8.84 3.87
C MET A 357 -55.77 9.93 3.08
N ASP A 358 -55.59 10.02 1.77
CA ASP A 358 -56.19 11.02 0.85
C ASP A 358 -55.97 12.48 1.29
N ASP A 359 -54.94 12.76 2.08
CA ASP A 359 -54.61 14.11 2.57
C ASP A 359 -53.45 14.71 1.73
N LEU A 360 -53.79 15.07 0.50
CA LEU A 360 -52.83 15.64 -0.45
C LEU A 360 -52.26 16.97 0.03
N ALA A 361 -53.03 17.79 0.75
CA ALA A 361 -52.57 19.08 1.22
C ALA A 361 -51.46 18.93 2.28
N ALA A 362 -51.70 18.07 3.27
CA ALA A 362 -50.66 17.76 4.26
C ALA A 362 -49.44 17.04 3.65
N ALA A 363 -49.67 16.13 2.70
CA ALA A 363 -48.58 15.45 2.00
C ALA A 363 -47.64 16.43 1.28
N GLN A 364 -48.20 17.41 0.54
CA GLN A 364 -47.41 18.44 -0.14
C GLN A 364 -46.61 19.30 0.84
N GLU A 365 -47.15 19.63 1.97
CA GLU A 365 -46.46 20.40 3.01
C GLU A 365 -45.27 19.60 3.58
N TYR A 366 -45.44 18.31 3.91
CA TYR A 366 -44.33 17.48 4.38
C TYR A 366 -43.26 17.22 3.32
N TYR A 367 -43.64 17.05 2.06
CA TYR A 367 -42.65 17.00 0.96
C TYR A 367 -41.83 18.29 0.87
N ARG A 368 -42.48 19.45 0.98
CA ARG A 368 -41.82 20.74 0.95
C ARG A 368 -40.84 20.89 2.12
N GLN A 369 -41.28 20.55 3.35
CA GLN A 369 -40.44 20.61 4.55
C GLN A 369 -39.22 19.67 4.42
N GLY A 370 -39.40 18.45 3.95
CA GLY A 370 -38.30 17.51 3.69
C GLY A 370 -37.32 18.01 2.64
N LEU A 371 -37.83 18.65 1.58
CA LEU A 371 -36.95 19.25 0.55
C LEU A 371 -36.20 20.48 1.09
N HIS A 372 -36.84 21.32 1.89
CA HIS A 372 -36.16 22.45 2.52
C HIS A 372 -35.04 22.00 3.46
N LEU A 373 -35.29 20.91 4.23
CA LEU A 373 -34.28 20.36 5.11
C LEU A 373 -33.05 19.85 4.31
N LEU A 374 -33.27 19.17 3.18
CA LEU A 374 -32.20 18.74 2.29
C LEU A 374 -31.49 19.95 1.64
N ALA A 375 -32.23 20.96 1.21
CA ALA A 375 -31.66 22.13 0.56
C ALA A 375 -30.91 23.06 1.54
N GLY A 376 -31.35 23.12 2.81
CA GLY A 376 -30.70 23.88 3.87
C GLY A 376 -29.34 23.30 4.25
N ASP A 377 -29.23 21.98 4.36
CA ASP A 377 -27.95 21.30 4.57
C ASP A 377 -27.01 21.46 3.35
N TYR A 378 -27.54 21.55 2.13
CA TYR A 378 -26.74 21.82 0.92
C TYR A 378 -26.45 23.32 0.71
N GLY A 379 -27.26 24.22 1.26
CA GLY A 379 -27.17 25.67 0.95
C GLY A 379 -26.09 26.41 1.75
N GLU A 380 -25.83 26.07 3.00
CA GLU A 380 -24.89 26.82 3.84
C GLU A 380 -23.57 26.07 4.12
N ASP A 381 -23.59 24.75 4.30
CA ASP A 381 -22.37 24.00 4.63
C ASP A 381 -21.59 23.51 3.41
N VAL A 382 -22.25 23.15 2.31
CA VAL A 382 -21.53 22.67 1.10
C VAL A 382 -20.91 23.81 0.34
N LEU A 383 -21.58 24.96 0.18
CA LEU A 383 -20.99 26.13 -0.47
C LEU A 383 -19.83 26.73 0.34
N ASN A 384 -19.87 26.64 1.67
CA ASN A 384 -18.76 27.07 2.53
C ASN A 384 -17.65 26.02 2.64
N LYS A 385 -17.96 24.72 2.63
CA LYS A 385 -16.96 23.66 2.61
C LYS A 385 -16.25 23.55 1.27
N ASP A 386 -17.01 23.55 0.17
CA ASP A 386 -16.42 23.48 -1.17
C ASP A 386 -15.62 24.74 -1.50
N ALA A 387 -16.01 25.93 -1.02
CA ALA A 387 -15.20 27.14 -1.16
C ALA A 387 -13.89 27.07 -0.34
N HIS A 388 -13.92 26.53 0.87
CA HIS A 388 -12.75 26.42 1.74
C HIS A 388 -11.84 25.24 1.35
N ASP A 389 -12.38 24.13 0.85
CA ASP A 389 -11.61 22.98 0.42
C ASP A 389 -11.07 23.20 -1.01
N PHE A 390 -11.78 23.91 -1.88
CA PHE A 390 -11.30 24.33 -3.20
C PHE A 390 -10.12 25.31 -3.11
N GLU A 391 -10.08 26.19 -2.09
CA GLU A 391 -8.91 27.04 -1.83
C GLU A 391 -7.71 26.28 -1.25
N ARG A 392 -7.92 25.13 -0.61
CA ARG A 392 -6.84 24.27 -0.06
C ARG A 392 -6.29 23.23 -1.02
N GLU A 393 -7.09 22.76 -1.98
CA GLU A 393 -6.70 21.68 -2.91
C GLU A 393 -6.27 22.15 -4.29
N THR A 394 -6.37 23.45 -4.61
CA THR A 394 -5.75 23.97 -5.84
C THR A 394 -4.24 24.09 -5.62
N PRO A 395 -3.41 23.19 -6.18
CA PRO A 395 -1.97 23.44 -6.22
C PRO A 395 -1.78 24.73 -7.04
N GLN A 396 -1.16 25.72 -6.41
CA GLN A 396 -0.77 26.94 -7.14
C GLN A 396 0.21 26.54 -8.25
N LEU A 397 -0.31 26.26 -9.44
CA LEU A 397 0.46 26.21 -10.66
C LEU A 397 1.04 27.60 -10.90
N LYS A 398 2.24 27.83 -10.37
CA LYS A 398 3.08 28.96 -10.78
C LYS A 398 3.42 28.73 -12.26
N ILE A 399 2.65 29.35 -13.14
CA ILE A 399 3.04 29.50 -14.53
C ILE A 399 4.28 30.40 -14.52
N VAL A 400 5.43 29.79 -14.66
CA VAL A 400 6.69 30.51 -14.98
C VAL A 400 6.53 30.99 -16.41
N LYS A 401 6.25 32.28 -16.57
CA LYS A 401 6.40 32.97 -17.87
C LYS A 401 7.90 33.03 -18.16
N THR A 402 8.29 32.39 -19.26
CA THR A 402 9.59 32.58 -19.93
C THR A 402 9.82 34.01 -20.33
#